data_37a540c0f0ab7aaad01695aad9f7a767
#
_entry.id   37a540c0f0ab7aaad01695aad9f7a767
#
_cell.length_a   1.000
_cell.length_b   1.000
_cell.length_c   1.000
_cell.angle_alpha   90.00
_cell.angle_beta   90.00
_cell.angle_gamma   90.00
#
_symmetry.space_group_name_H-M   'P 1'
#
loop_
_entity.id
_entity.type
_entity.pdbx_description
1 polymer ?
#
loop_
_entity_poly.entity_id
_entity_poly.type
_entity_poly.pdbx_seq_one_letter_code
_entity_poly.pdbx_strand_id
1 'polypeptide(L)'
;MSARSSKAKGRRLQNFVRDKLREIFITQWTKLPRLEEDDIKSQTMGMGGEDVVLSPAAKKQIPYSFECKNVEKLNIWSALEQADTNCEGRTPVVVFKRNHSKTYVAIEFNEWLDTIK
;
A
#
# COMPACT_ATOMS: atom_id res chain seq x y z
N MET A 1 16.19 -2.07 -18.16
CA MET A 1 15.27 -3.06 -17.56
C MET A 1 14.06 -3.23 -18.45
N SER A 2 13.61 -4.44 -18.69
CA SER A 2 12.43 -4.69 -19.51
C SER A 2 11.15 -4.32 -18.77
N ALA A 3 10.06 -4.07 -19.50
CA ALA A 3 8.74 -3.81 -18.93
C ALA A 3 8.27 -4.99 -18.06
N ARG A 4 8.60 -6.23 -18.49
CA ARG A 4 8.28 -7.44 -17.76
C ARG A 4 8.95 -7.46 -16.38
N SER A 5 10.22 -7.09 -16.33
CA SER A 5 11.00 -7.00 -15.10
C SER A 5 10.45 -5.93 -14.16
N SER A 6 10.04 -4.78 -14.71
CA SER A 6 9.45 -3.68 -13.94
C SER A 6 8.12 -4.09 -13.33
N LYS A 7 7.27 -4.80 -14.08
CA LYS A 7 5.99 -5.32 -13.57
C LYS A 7 6.22 -6.35 -12.46
N ALA A 8 7.21 -7.23 -12.61
CA ALA A 8 7.53 -8.22 -11.59
C ALA A 8 7.99 -7.55 -10.29
N LYS A 9 8.81 -6.51 -10.38
CA LYS A 9 9.26 -5.74 -9.21
C LYS A 9 8.09 -5.09 -8.49
N GLY A 10 7.19 -4.45 -9.24
CA GLY A 10 6.00 -3.83 -8.69
C GLY A 10 5.11 -4.83 -7.97
N ARG A 11 4.88 -5.98 -8.59
CA ARG A 11 4.08 -7.04 -8.00
C ARG A 11 4.70 -7.57 -6.69
N ARG A 12 6.01 -7.76 -6.67
CA ARG A 12 6.69 -8.22 -5.46
C ARG A 12 6.50 -7.24 -4.31
N LEU A 13 6.59 -5.94 -4.57
CA LEU A 13 6.39 -4.94 -3.53
C LEU A 13 4.94 -4.93 -3.04
N GLN A 14 3.97 -4.96 -3.96
CA GLN A 14 2.54 -5.04 -3.58
C GLN A 14 2.27 -6.27 -2.72
N ASN A 15 2.80 -7.42 -3.10
CA ASN A 15 2.62 -8.66 -2.35
C ASN A 15 3.29 -8.58 -0.98
N PHE A 16 4.45 -7.96 -0.90
CA PHE A 16 5.15 -7.74 0.37
C PHE A 16 4.31 -6.88 1.32
N VAL A 17 3.76 -5.78 0.82
CA VAL A 17 2.89 -4.89 1.62
C VAL A 17 1.64 -5.63 2.07
N ARG A 18 0.98 -6.33 1.15
CA ARG A 18 -0.18 -7.16 1.45
C ARG A 18 0.10 -8.14 2.58
N ASP A 19 1.22 -8.86 2.48
CA ASP A 19 1.59 -9.88 3.46
C ASP A 19 1.87 -9.28 4.83
N LYS A 20 2.52 -8.12 4.88
CA LYS A 20 2.77 -7.42 6.14
C LYS A 20 1.48 -6.92 6.79
N LEU A 21 0.55 -6.40 5.99
CA LEU A 21 -0.75 -5.99 6.50
C LEU A 21 -1.56 -7.19 7.02
N ARG A 22 -1.53 -8.31 6.31
CA ARG A 22 -2.18 -9.54 6.77
C ARG A 22 -1.58 -10.03 8.10
N GLU A 23 -0.26 -9.97 8.22
CA GLU A 23 0.41 -10.34 9.46
C GLU A 23 -0.09 -9.52 10.64
N ILE A 24 -0.19 -8.21 10.47
CA ILE A 24 -0.64 -7.30 11.53
C ILE A 24 -2.13 -7.45 11.82
N PHE A 25 -2.97 -7.39 10.78
CA PHE A 25 -4.42 -7.27 10.95
C PHE A 25 -5.19 -8.59 10.97
N ILE A 26 -4.57 -9.69 10.58
CA ILE A 26 -5.19 -11.02 10.64
C ILE A 26 -4.53 -11.87 11.73
N THR A 27 -3.21 -12.02 11.67
CA THR A 27 -2.48 -12.92 12.56
C THR A 27 -2.32 -12.36 13.96
N GLN A 28 -1.94 -11.08 14.09
CA GLN A 28 -1.65 -10.45 15.38
C GLN A 28 -2.83 -9.67 15.97
N TRP A 29 -3.83 -9.36 15.15
CA TRP A 29 -4.93 -8.47 15.53
C TRP A 29 -6.02 -9.25 16.25
N THR A 30 -6.45 -8.75 17.40
CA THR A 30 -7.46 -9.43 18.22
C THR A 30 -8.83 -8.77 18.20
N LYS A 31 -8.98 -7.64 17.50
CA LYS A 31 -10.26 -6.94 17.40
C LYS A 31 -11.24 -7.64 16.47
N LEU A 32 -12.52 -7.46 16.75
CA LEU A 32 -13.60 -7.98 15.93
C LEU A 32 -14.18 -6.86 15.05
N PRO A 33 -14.73 -7.20 13.87
CA PRO A 33 -14.71 -8.56 13.29
C PRO A 33 -13.31 -8.94 12.81
N ARG A 34 -13.00 -10.22 12.84
CA ARG A 34 -11.72 -10.73 12.34
C ARG A 34 -11.70 -10.65 10.82
N LEU A 35 -10.54 -10.24 10.29
CA LEU A 35 -10.33 -10.20 8.85
C LEU A 35 -9.81 -11.53 8.34
N GLU A 36 -10.15 -11.84 7.09
CA GLU A 36 -9.66 -13.00 6.36
C GLU A 36 -8.67 -12.54 5.29
N GLU A 37 -7.96 -13.48 4.68
CA GLU A 37 -6.99 -13.14 3.63
C GLU A 37 -7.62 -12.37 2.48
N ASP A 38 -8.85 -12.72 2.09
CA ASP A 38 -9.55 -12.04 1.00
C ASP A 38 -9.92 -10.58 1.32
N ASP A 39 -9.84 -10.18 2.58
CA ASP A 39 -10.09 -8.79 2.96
C ASP A 39 -8.93 -7.86 2.60
N ILE A 40 -7.74 -8.42 2.36
CA ILE A 40 -6.54 -7.66 2.03
C ILE A 40 -5.85 -8.35 0.84
N LYS A 41 -5.95 -7.76 -0.35
CA LYS A 41 -5.43 -8.37 -1.59
C LYS A 41 -4.55 -7.40 -2.36
N SER A 42 -3.60 -7.95 -3.12
CA SER A 42 -2.90 -7.17 -4.15
C SER A 42 -3.85 -6.88 -5.30
N GLN A 43 -3.79 -5.64 -5.83
CA GLN A 43 -4.51 -5.28 -7.04
C GLN A 43 -3.95 -6.05 -8.23
N THR A 44 -4.83 -6.42 -9.16
CA THR A 44 -4.42 -6.97 -10.43
C THR A 44 -3.57 -5.96 -11.19
N MET A 45 -2.42 -6.38 -11.70
CA MET A 45 -1.52 -5.51 -12.43
C MET A 45 -2.23 -4.90 -13.65
N GLY A 46 -2.05 -3.59 -13.83
CA GLY A 46 -2.68 -2.85 -14.91
C GLY A 46 -4.09 -2.35 -14.62
N MET A 47 -4.65 -2.70 -13.48
CA MET A 47 -5.95 -2.18 -13.04
C MET A 47 -5.76 -0.85 -12.31
N GLY A 48 -6.74 0.05 -12.45
CA GLY A 48 -6.74 1.31 -11.72
C GLY A 48 -7.10 1.14 -10.26
N GLY A 49 -6.98 2.23 -9.50
CA GLY A 49 -7.27 2.24 -8.08
C GLY A 49 -6.04 1.97 -7.22
N GLU A 50 -6.25 1.72 -5.94
CA GLU A 50 -5.15 1.46 -5.01
C GLU A 50 -4.46 0.13 -5.28
N ASP A 51 -3.19 0.03 -4.94
CA ASP A 51 -2.39 -1.18 -5.21
C ASP A 51 -2.67 -2.32 -4.24
N VAL A 52 -3.11 -2.00 -3.04
CA VAL A 52 -3.59 -3.01 -2.08
C VAL A 52 -5.08 -2.79 -1.90
N VAL A 53 -5.87 -3.77 -2.33
CA VAL A 53 -7.34 -3.68 -2.31
C VAL A 53 -7.85 -4.19 -0.97
N LEU A 54 -8.59 -3.32 -0.28
CA LEU A 54 -9.18 -3.62 1.02
C LEU A 54 -10.69 -3.82 0.87
N SER A 55 -11.22 -4.85 1.53
CA SER A 55 -12.67 -5.04 1.62
C SER A 55 -13.30 -3.92 2.46
N PRO A 56 -14.63 -3.74 2.40
CA PRO A 56 -15.30 -2.80 3.30
C PRO A 56 -14.98 -3.03 4.77
N ALA A 57 -14.89 -4.29 5.20
CA ALA A 57 -14.53 -4.62 6.58
C ALA A 57 -13.10 -4.20 6.92
N ALA A 58 -12.15 -4.44 5.99
CA ALA A 58 -10.75 -4.05 6.18
C ALA A 58 -10.59 -2.53 6.21
N LYS A 59 -11.33 -1.80 5.39
CA LYS A 59 -11.28 -0.33 5.36
C LYS A 59 -11.66 0.31 6.69
N LYS A 60 -12.50 -0.36 7.47
CA LYS A 60 -12.88 0.13 8.81
C LYS A 60 -11.74 0.02 9.81
N GLN A 61 -10.83 -0.92 9.61
CA GLN A 61 -9.71 -1.17 10.53
C GLN A 61 -8.40 -0.58 10.02
N ILE A 62 -8.27 -0.39 8.70
CA ILE A 62 -7.06 0.11 8.06
C ILE A 62 -7.41 1.41 7.34
N PRO A 63 -7.21 2.57 8.02
CA PRO A 63 -7.63 3.86 7.47
C PRO A 63 -6.67 4.42 6.43
N TYR A 64 -5.87 3.58 5.80
CA TYR A 64 -4.84 3.95 4.83
C TYR A 64 -5.14 3.36 3.46
N SER A 65 -4.71 4.07 2.42
CA SER A 65 -4.73 3.59 1.04
C SER A 65 -3.28 3.52 0.56
N PHE A 66 -2.89 2.39 -0.03
CA PHE A 66 -1.49 2.12 -0.34
C PHE A 66 -1.22 2.17 -1.83
N GLU A 67 -0.24 2.97 -2.21
CA GLU A 67 0.33 3.03 -3.55
C GLU A 67 1.75 2.49 -3.45
N CYS A 68 2.11 1.52 -4.29
CA CYS A 68 3.41 0.84 -4.21
C CYS A 68 4.26 1.15 -5.44
N LYS A 69 5.48 1.63 -5.23
CA LYS A 69 6.42 1.99 -6.31
C LYS A 69 7.77 1.36 -6.07
N ASN A 70 8.17 0.47 -6.97
CA ASN A 70 9.49 -0.17 -6.92
C ASN A 70 10.23 0.18 -8.21
N VAL A 71 10.78 1.38 -8.26
CA VAL A 71 11.49 1.92 -9.44
C VAL A 71 12.75 2.65 -9.00
N GLU A 72 13.77 2.69 -9.90
CA GLU A 72 15.07 3.27 -9.56
C GLU A 72 15.04 4.78 -9.43
N LYS A 73 14.29 5.46 -10.28
CA LYS A 73 14.18 6.92 -10.29
C LYS A 73 12.72 7.30 -10.14
N LEU A 74 12.25 7.32 -8.90
CA LEU A 74 10.87 7.63 -8.61
C LEU A 74 10.62 9.13 -8.59
N ASN A 75 9.63 9.59 -9.34
CA ASN A 75 9.06 10.90 -9.14
C ASN A 75 8.09 10.79 -7.97
N ILE A 76 8.56 11.15 -6.79
CA ILE A 76 7.75 10.99 -5.56
C ILE A 76 6.51 11.88 -5.57
N TRP A 77 6.58 13.07 -6.15
CA TRP A 77 5.44 13.99 -6.21
C TRP A 77 4.31 13.40 -7.05
N SER A 78 4.66 12.83 -8.21
CA SER A 78 3.69 12.15 -9.06
C SER A 78 3.06 10.94 -8.36
N ALA A 79 3.86 10.18 -7.62
CA ALA A 79 3.37 9.03 -6.85
C ALA A 79 2.41 9.47 -5.75
N LEU A 80 2.71 10.57 -5.06
CA LEU A 80 1.84 11.13 -4.03
C LEU A 80 0.51 11.61 -4.60
N GLU A 81 0.52 12.24 -5.77
CA GLU A 81 -0.70 12.67 -6.46
C GLU A 81 -1.56 11.46 -6.85
N GLN A 82 -0.93 10.40 -7.35
CA GLN A 82 -1.64 9.18 -7.72
C GLN A 82 -2.27 8.52 -6.49
N ALA A 83 -1.53 8.47 -5.38
CA ALA A 83 -2.04 7.93 -4.13
C ALA A 83 -3.24 8.73 -3.62
N ASP A 84 -3.15 10.06 -3.69
CA ASP A 84 -4.23 10.95 -3.28
C ASP A 84 -5.50 10.74 -4.13
N THR A 85 -5.32 10.60 -5.45
CA THR A 85 -6.42 10.36 -6.37
C THR A 85 -7.15 9.04 -6.05
N ASN A 86 -6.40 8.01 -5.64
CA ASN A 86 -6.93 6.67 -5.44
C ASN A 86 -7.36 6.35 -4.00
N CYS A 87 -7.22 7.29 -3.07
CA CYS A 87 -7.37 6.98 -1.64
C CYS A 87 -8.81 6.84 -1.14
N GLU A 88 -9.79 7.31 -1.89
CA GLU A 88 -11.22 7.17 -1.52
C GLU A 88 -11.53 7.62 -0.09
N GLY A 89 -11.02 8.79 0.30
CA GLY A 89 -11.26 9.37 1.62
C GLY A 89 -10.40 8.80 2.75
N ARG A 90 -9.55 7.80 2.45
CA ARG A 90 -8.58 7.28 3.42
C ARG A 90 -7.25 8.01 3.26
N THR A 91 -6.37 7.86 4.24
CA THR A 91 -5.06 8.51 4.20
C THR A 91 -4.17 7.85 3.15
N PRO A 92 -3.73 8.59 2.12
CA PRO A 92 -2.86 8.02 1.09
C PRO A 92 -1.44 7.82 1.63
N VAL A 93 -0.87 6.66 1.32
CA VAL A 93 0.50 6.29 1.70
C VAL A 93 1.20 5.73 0.48
N VAL A 94 2.37 6.26 0.14
CA VAL A 94 3.21 5.70 -0.90
C VAL A 94 4.26 4.82 -0.24
N VAL A 95 4.26 3.53 -0.56
CA VAL A 95 5.28 2.58 -0.14
C VAL A 95 6.25 2.44 -1.30
N PHE A 96 7.52 2.74 -1.09
CA PHE A 96 8.45 2.78 -2.20
C PHE A 96 9.83 2.26 -1.86
N LYS A 97 10.50 1.77 -2.88
CA LYS A 97 11.88 1.33 -2.80
C LYS A 97 12.50 1.33 -4.20
N ARG A 98 13.81 1.19 -4.25
CA ARG A 98 14.56 0.88 -5.47
C ARG A 98 15.37 -0.40 -5.21
N ASN A 99 16.11 -0.88 -6.22
CA ASN A 99 16.92 -2.09 -6.08
C ASN A 99 17.87 -1.95 -4.90
N HIS A 100 17.93 -2.99 -4.07
CA HIS A 100 18.84 -3.11 -2.92
C HIS A 100 18.62 -2.07 -1.81
N SER A 101 17.55 -1.28 -1.86
CA SER A 101 17.24 -0.34 -0.80
C SER A 101 16.30 -0.97 0.24
N LYS A 102 16.21 -0.32 1.39
CA LYS A 102 15.12 -0.56 2.33
C LYS A 102 13.81 -0.08 1.72
N THR A 103 12.71 -0.49 2.31
CA THR A 103 11.37 -0.03 1.91
C THR A 103 10.95 1.13 2.79
N TYR A 104 10.49 2.22 2.17
CA TYR A 104 10.10 3.45 2.85
C TYR A 104 8.65 3.78 2.58
N VAL A 105 8.09 4.66 3.41
CA VAL A 105 6.77 5.21 3.16
C VAL A 105 6.86 6.73 3.10
N ALA A 106 6.01 7.33 2.25
CA ALA A 106 5.79 8.77 2.23
C ALA A 106 4.32 9.02 2.57
N ILE A 107 4.08 9.97 3.47
CA ILE A 107 2.75 10.29 3.96
C ILE A 107 2.72 11.80 4.23
N GLU A 108 1.55 12.44 4.08
CA GLU A 108 1.39 13.85 4.37
C GLU A 108 1.70 14.11 5.85
N PHE A 109 2.39 15.20 6.14
CA PHE A 109 2.95 15.44 7.46
C PHE A 109 1.88 15.49 8.58
N ASN A 110 0.78 16.18 8.35
CA ASN A 110 -0.28 16.27 9.36
C ASN A 110 -0.96 14.92 9.60
N GLU A 111 -1.10 14.11 8.54
CA GLU A 111 -1.62 12.74 8.66
C GLU A 111 -0.67 11.88 9.49
N TRP A 112 0.64 12.04 9.29
CA TRP A 112 1.62 11.33 10.10
C TRP A 112 1.56 11.75 11.56
N LEU A 113 1.40 13.05 11.83
CA LEU A 113 1.26 13.54 13.20
C LEU A 113 0.08 12.89 13.92
N ASP A 114 -1.02 12.62 13.21
CA ASP A 114 -2.19 11.96 13.79
C ASP A 114 -1.85 10.52 14.24
N THR A 115 -0.86 9.87 13.65
CA THR A 115 -0.47 8.52 14.06
C THR A 115 0.29 8.49 15.38
N ILE A 116 0.89 9.61 15.80
CA ILE A 116 1.71 9.68 17.02
C ILE A 116 1.02 10.39 18.18
N LYS A 117 -0.22 10.83 17.99
CA LYS A 117 -1.02 11.45 19.05
C LYS A 117 -1.55 10.42 20.04
#